data_5c5658a1e49850abdfb9f9c7091b74e7
#
_entry.id   5c5658a1e49850abdfb9f9c7091b74e7
#
_cell.length_a   1.000
_cell.length_b   1.000
_cell.length_c   1.000
_cell.angle_alpha   90.00
_cell.angle_beta   90.00
_cell.angle_gamma   90.00
#
_symmetry.space_group_name_H-M   'P 1'
#
loop_
_entity.id
_entity.type
_entity.pdbx_description
1 polymer ?
#
loop_
_entity_poly.entity_id
_entity_poly.type
_entity_poly.pdbx_seq_one_letter_code
_entity_poly.pdbx_strand_id
1 'polypeptide(L)'
;KESMGAYAALFHQLGYNVLLPDARAHGQSQGHYIGYGWPERYDVRKWAKRLIRDHGPKSQIVIFGVSMGGATTMMTSGLQLPAQVKALVADCGYSSLQAELDYQAGHLYHLPMLVRIPVEGALSVINRVANGFFTQSASSTRALHHNHRPLLLIHGAADDFVPTKMVWQNYRATQG
;
A
#
# COMPACT_ATOMS: atom_id res chain seq x y z
N LYS A 1 -7.96 -0.84 -12.26
CA LYS A 1 -9.13 -1.79 -12.28
C LYS A 1 -8.81 -3.05 -13.07
N GLU A 2 -8.30 -2.94 -14.29
CA GLU A 2 -8.08 -4.09 -15.18
C GLU A 2 -7.18 -5.15 -14.55
N SER A 3 -6.08 -4.74 -13.93
CA SER A 3 -5.15 -5.65 -13.24
C SER A 3 -5.75 -6.37 -12.03
N MET A 4 -6.84 -5.85 -11.45
CA MET A 4 -7.51 -6.41 -10.27
C MET A 4 -8.76 -7.22 -10.61
N GLY A 5 -9.08 -7.39 -11.90
CA GLY A 5 -10.31 -8.07 -12.35
C GLY A 5 -10.38 -9.52 -11.88
N ALA A 6 -9.26 -10.27 -11.97
CA ALA A 6 -9.23 -11.67 -11.54
C ALA A 6 -9.45 -11.82 -10.02
N TYR A 7 -8.86 -10.94 -9.21
CA TYR A 7 -9.09 -10.92 -7.76
C TYR A 7 -10.53 -10.56 -7.42
N ALA A 8 -11.11 -9.59 -8.13
CA ALA A 8 -12.52 -9.22 -7.94
C ALA A 8 -13.45 -10.38 -8.26
N ALA A 9 -13.22 -11.09 -9.37
CA ALA A 9 -14.00 -12.27 -9.73
C ALA A 9 -13.88 -13.37 -8.67
N LEU A 10 -12.66 -13.64 -8.18
CA LEU A 10 -12.42 -14.61 -7.12
C LEU A 10 -13.18 -14.25 -5.84
N PHE A 11 -13.06 -13.00 -5.35
CA PHE A 11 -13.76 -12.59 -4.14
C PHE A 11 -15.29 -12.60 -4.32
N HIS A 12 -15.77 -12.24 -5.50
CA HIS A 12 -17.21 -12.32 -5.79
C HIS A 12 -17.73 -13.76 -5.78
N GLN A 13 -16.97 -14.71 -6.36
CA GLN A 13 -17.29 -16.15 -6.30
C GLN A 13 -17.29 -16.69 -4.86
N LEU A 14 -16.46 -16.12 -3.99
CA LEU A 14 -16.44 -16.44 -2.55
C LEU A 14 -17.57 -15.76 -1.76
N GLY A 15 -18.49 -15.05 -2.42
CA GLY A 15 -19.65 -14.41 -1.81
C GLY A 15 -19.43 -12.99 -1.28
N TYR A 16 -18.30 -12.36 -1.59
CA TYR A 16 -18.05 -10.97 -1.20
C TYR A 16 -18.65 -9.98 -2.20
N ASN A 17 -19.15 -8.87 -1.69
CA ASN A 17 -19.34 -7.67 -2.50
C ASN A 17 -17.99 -6.97 -2.66
N VAL A 18 -17.61 -6.61 -3.88
CA VAL A 18 -16.28 -6.07 -4.18
C VAL A 18 -16.36 -4.63 -4.65
N LEU A 19 -15.60 -3.75 -3.99
CA LEU A 19 -15.37 -2.37 -4.43
C LEU A 19 -13.94 -2.23 -4.97
N LEU A 20 -13.80 -1.80 -6.21
CA LEU A 20 -12.53 -1.55 -6.88
C LEU A 20 -12.38 -0.05 -7.19
N PRO A 21 -11.86 0.77 -6.28
CA PRO A 21 -11.58 2.16 -6.60
C PRO A 21 -10.32 2.28 -7.47
N ASP A 22 -10.32 3.20 -8.41
CA ASP A 22 -9.07 3.65 -8.99
C ASP A 22 -8.36 4.56 -7.97
N ALA A 23 -7.10 4.28 -7.70
CA ALA A 23 -6.28 5.16 -6.87
C ALA A 23 -6.13 6.53 -7.53
N ARG A 24 -5.78 7.56 -6.75
CA ARG A 24 -5.51 8.90 -7.31
C ARG A 24 -4.48 8.82 -8.44
N ALA A 25 -4.62 9.65 -9.45
CA ALA A 25 -3.80 9.67 -10.67
C ALA A 25 -3.83 8.35 -11.48
N HIS A 26 -4.80 7.44 -11.23
CA HIS A 26 -4.99 6.22 -12.00
C HIS A 26 -6.40 6.15 -12.58
N GLY A 27 -6.51 5.51 -13.75
CA GLY A 27 -7.79 5.25 -14.40
C GLY A 27 -8.63 6.51 -14.59
N GLN A 28 -9.83 6.54 -14.02
CA GLN A 28 -10.76 7.68 -14.08
C GLN A 28 -10.67 8.59 -12.84
N SER A 29 -9.83 8.26 -11.85
CA SER A 29 -9.67 9.08 -10.66
C SER A 29 -8.85 10.34 -10.93
N GLN A 30 -9.25 11.42 -10.29
CA GLN A 30 -8.52 12.68 -10.32
C GLN A 30 -7.16 12.58 -9.64
N GLY A 31 -6.28 13.53 -9.92
CA GLY A 31 -4.94 13.64 -9.37
C GLY A 31 -3.90 13.77 -10.48
N HIS A 32 -2.78 14.39 -10.15
CA HIS A 32 -1.68 14.60 -11.10
C HIS A 32 -0.47 13.71 -10.80
N TYR A 33 -0.33 13.26 -9.55
CA TYR A 33 0.83 12.50 -9.09
C TYR A 33 0.42 11.27 -8.30
N ILE A 34 1.16 10.19 -8.50
CA ILE A 34 1.04 8.95 -7.73
C ILE A 34 1.68 9.16 -6.37
N GLY A 35 0.97 8.83 -5.29
CA GLY A 35 1.44 9.03 -3.92
C GLY A 35 2.09 7.81 -3.28
N TYR A 36 2.28 6.73 -4.03
CA TYR A 36 2.93 5.50 -3.57
C TYR A 36 2.36 4.94 -2.25
N GLY A 37 1.05 5.02 -2.10
CA GLY A 37 0.32 4.51 -0.94
C GLY A 37 0.22 5.48 0.24
N TRP A 38 1.07 6.52 0.33
CA TRP A 38 1.09 7.38 1.51
C TRP A 38 -0.14 8.30 1.62
N PRO A 39 -0.49 9.15 0.65
CA PRO A 39 -1.76 9.86 0.66
C PRO A 39 -2.95 8.94 0.37
N GLU A 40 -2.79 7.88 -0.44
CA GLU A 40 -3.84 6.92 -0.79
C GLU A 40 -4.40 6.19 0.44
N ARG A 41 -3.61 6.00 1.51
CA ARG A 41 -4.10 5.40 2.76
C ARG A 41 -5.30 6.14 3.36
N TYR A 42 -5.37 7.46 3.19
CA TYR A 42 -6.51 8.25 3.64
C TYR A 42 -7.72 8.06 2.73
N ASP A 43 -7.50 7.83 1.43
CA ASP A 43 -8.58 7.56 0.48
C ASP A 43 -9.20 6.19 0.76
N VAL A 44 -8.39 5.16 1.02
CA VAL A 44 -8.87 3.83 1.43
C VAL A 44 -9.73 3.93 2.70
N ARG A 45 -9.28 4.70 3.71
CA ARG A 45 -10.10 4.94 4.91
C ARG A 45 -11.42 5.66 4.59
N LYS A 46 -11.41 6.63 3.67
CA LYS A 46 -12.64 7.31 3.22
C LYS A 46 -13.58 6.35 2.49
N TRP A 47 -13.05 5.45 1.65
CA TRP A 47 -13.83 4.42 0.98
C TRP A 47 -14.46 3.45 1.99
N ALA A 48 -13.73 3.01 3.01
CA ALA A 48 -14.30 2.19 4.08
C ALA A 48 -15.47 2.91 4.79
N LYS A 49 -15.28 4.20 5.14
CA LYS A 49 -16.35 5.01 5.73
C LYS A 49 -17.55 5.19 4.79
N ARG A 50 -17.30 5.31 3.48
CA ARG A 50 -18.34 5.41 2.45
C ARG A 50 -19.18 4.13 2.39
N LEU A 51 -18.53 2.96 2.35
CA LEU A 51 -19.19 1.66 2.37
C LEU A 51 -20.10 1.49 3.60
N ILE A 52 -19.60 1.87 4.79
CA ILE A 52 -20.40 1.80 6.02
C ILE A 52 -21.63 2.71 5.95
N ARG A 53 -21.50 3.90 5.42
CA ARG A 53 -22.61 4.81 5.24
C ARG A 53 -23.67 4.27 4.27
N ASP A 54 -23.22 3.66 3.17
CA ASP A 54 -24.09 3.21 2.08
C ASP A 54 -24.74 1.85 2.37
N HIS A 55 -24.07 0.97 3.16
CA HIS A 55 -24.50 -0.41 3.46
C HIS A 55 -24.84 -0.67 4.94
N GLY A 56 -24.63 0.33 5.79
CA GLY A 56 -25.03 0.29 7.20
C GLY A 56 -23.94 -0.19 8.16
N PRO A 57 -24.19 -0.04 9.48
CA PRO A 57 -23.19 -0.24 10.54
C PRO A 57 -22.81 -1.71 10.77
N LYS A 58 -23.57 -2.67 10.24
CA LYS A 58 -23.29 -4.11 10.32
C LYS A 58 -22.32 -4.59 9.23
N SER A 59 -21.85 -3.71 8.34
CA SER A 59 -20.88 -4.05 7.30
C SER A 59 -19.63 -4.66 7.89
N GLN A 60 -19.07 -5.67 7.22
CA GLN A 60 -17.76 -6.23 7.51
C GLN A 60 -16.88 -6.01 6.30
N ILE A 61 -15.76 -5.34 6.51
CA ILE A 61 -14.87 -4.90 5.43
C ILE A 61 -13.52 -5.57 5.59
N VAL A 62 -13.03 -6.17 4.50
CA VAL A 62 -11.64 -6.59 4.36
C VAL A 62 -10.99 -5.67 3.33
N ILE A 63 -9.81 -5.15 3.64
CA ILE A 63 -9.01 -4.35 2.72
C ILE A 63 -7.95 -5.26 2.11
N PHE A 64 -7.94 -5.37 0.78
CA PHE A 64 -6.98 -6.17 0.02
C PHE A 64 -6.20 -5.27 -0.94
N GLY A 65 -4.91 -5.50 -1.05
CA GLY A 65 -4.07 -4.78 -2.02
C GLY A 65 -2.87 -5.58 -2.48
N VAL A 66 -2.45 -5.34 -3.72
CA VAL A 66 -1.29 -6.01 -4.35
C VAL A 66 -0.22 -4.96 -4.66
N SER A 67 1.05 -5.27 -4.45
CA SER A 67 2.21 -4.43 -4.74
C SER A 67 2.08 -3.05 -4.06
N MET A 68 2.04 -1.95 -4.79
CA MET A 68 1.73 -0.62 -4.24
C MET A 68 0.41 -0.61 -3.44
N GLY A 69 -0.59 -1.38 -3.87
CA GLY A 69 -1.85 -1.57 -3.13
C GLY A 69 -1.65 -2.31 -1.81
N GLY A 70 -0.76 -3.30 -1.77
CA GLY A 70 -0.35 -3.99 -0.55
C GLY A 70 0.35 -3.05 0.44
N ALA A 71 1.27 -2.22 -0.04
CA ALA A 71 1.89 -1.17 0.77
C ALA A 71 0.88 -0.14 1.26
N THR A 72 -0.06 0.29 0.40
CA THR A 72 -1.18 1.18 0.77
C THR A 72 -2.02 0.56 1.88
N THR A 73 -2.36 -0.73 1.78
CA THR A 73 -3.11 -1.47 2.79
C THR A 73 -2.40 -1.47 4.14
N MET A 74 -1.09 -1.79 4.14
CA MET A 74 -0.27 -1.74 5.35
C MET A 74 -0.16 -0.33 5.93
N MET A 75 0.06 0.69 5.09
CA MET A 75 0.08 2.09 5.56
C MET A 75 -1.29 2.56 6.07
N THR A 76 -2.39 2.01 5.55
CA THR A 76 -3.75 2.28 6.02
C THR A 76 -3.99 1.69 7.41
N SER A 77 -3.38 0.53 7.72
CA SER A 77 -3.54 -0.14 9.01
C SER A 77 -3.07 0.71 10.20
N GLY A 78 -2.09 1.57 9.99
CA GLY A 78 -1.61 2.51 11.02
C GLY A 78 -2.52 3.71 11.28
N LEU A 79 -3.65 3.80 10.57
CA LEU A 79 -4.65 4.84 10.81
C LEU A 79 -5.74 4.33 11.76
N GLN A 80 -6.41 5.27 12.42
CA GLN A 80 -7.63 4.94 13.16
C GLN A 80 -8.74 4.54 12.17
N LEU A 81 -8.94 3.22 12.02
CA LEU A 81 -9.92 2.63 11.12
C LEU A 81 -11.26 2.38 11.83
N PRO A 82 -12.40 2.46 11.09
CA PRO A 82 -13.71 2.05 11.62
C PRO A 82 -13.70 0.60 12.11
N ALA A 83 -14.50 0.30 13.13
CA ALA A 83 -14.63 -1.04 13.71
C ALA A 83 -15.11 -2.11 12.71
N GLN A 84 -15.74 -1.69 11.62
CA GLN A 84 -16.21 -2.53 10.54
C GLN A 84 -15.09 -3.07 9.65
N VAL A 85 -13.91 -2.45 9.65
CA VAL A 85 -12.71 -3.03 9.01
C VAL A 85 -12.22 -4.17 9.90
N LYS A 86 -12.38 -5.41 9.45
CA LYS A 86 -12.13 -6.61 10.25
C LYS A 86 -10.74 -7.19 10.02
N ALA A 87 -10.24 -7.10 8.79
CA ALA A 87 -8.94 -7.64 8.43
C ALA A 87 -8.35 -6.87 7.24
N LEU A 88 -7.05 -7.06 7.07
CA LEU A 88 -6.28 -6.52 5.95
C LEU A 88 -5.49 -7.67 5.29
N VAL A 89 -5.32 -7.58 3.99
CA VAL A 89 -4.51 -8.52 3.21
C VAL A 89 -3.58 -7.72 2.31
N ALA A 90 -2.30 -7.90 2.47
CA ALA A 90 -1.27 -7.23 1.68
C ALA A 90 -0.43 -8.27 0.92
N ASP A 91 -0.54 -8.25 -0.39
CA ASP A 91 0.20 -9.13 -1.29
C ASP A 91 1.36 -8.34 -1.91
N CYS A 92 2.58 -8.86 -1.80
CA CYS A 92 3.86 -8.32 -2.29
C CYS A 92 4.07 -6.80 -2.07
N GLY A 93 3.61 -6.28 -0.91
CA GLY A 93 3.79 -4.86 -0.59
C GLY A 93 5.17 -4.55 -0.01
N TYR A 94 5.76 -3.42 -0.42
CA TYR A 94 7.08 -3.00 0.07
C TYR A 94 7.07 -2.50 1.52
N SER A 95 8.23 -2.54 2.17
CA SER A 95 8.41 -2.11 3.56
C SER A 95 8.43 -0.59 3.75
N SER A 96 8.95 0.12 2.75
CA SER A 96 8.88 1.59 2.62
C SER A 96 9.18 2.01 1.19
N LEU A 97 8.67 3.17 0.79
CA LEU A 97 8.95 3.74 -0.53
C LEU A 97 10.45 3.96 -0.73
N GLN A 98 11.14 4.47 0.30
CA GLN A 98 12.58 4.70 0.22
C GLN A 98 13.37 3.41 -0.02
N ALA A 99 13.02 2.33 0.72
CA ALA A 99 13.70 1.04 0.56
C ALA A 99 13.43 0.40 -0.81
N GLU A 100 12.23 0.60 -1.35
CA GLU A 100 11.88 0.13 -2.69
C GLU A 100 12.64 0.91 -3.77
N LEU A 101 12.70 2.24 -3.68
CA LEU A 101 13.46 3.07 -4.62
C LEU A 101 14.96 2.74 -4.61
N ASP A 102 15.56 2.58 -3.42
CA ASP A 102 16.97 2.19 -3.29
C ASP A 102 17.24 0.81 -3.92
N TYR A 103 16.35 -0.16 -3.65
CA TYR A 103 16.47 -1.49 -4.24
C TYR A 103 16.38 -1.43 -5.77
N GLN A 104 15.37 -0.74 -6.32
CA GLN A 104 15.19 -0.62 -7.77
C GLN A 104 16.36 0.12 -8.42
N ALA A 105 16.85 1.20 -7.81
CA ALA A 105 17.99 1.94 -8.30
C ALA A 105 19.26 1.07 -8.38
N GLY A 106 19.48 0.20 -7.40
CA GLY A 106 20.59 -0.73 -7.39
C GLY A 106 20.41 -1.95 -8.29
N HIS A 107 19.22 -2.54 -8.28
CA HIS A 107 18.95 -3.83 -8.95
C HIS A 107 18.63 -3.65 -10.44
N LEU A 108 17.72 -2.75 -10.80
CA LEU A 108 17.32 -2.55 -12.20
C LEU A 108 18.28 -1.61 -12.95
N TYR A 109 18.71 -0.54 -12.31
CA TYR A 109 19.51 0.49 -12.98
C TYR A 109 21.02 0.34 -12.71
N HIS A 110 21.42 -0.63 -11.86
CA HIS A 110 22.83 -0.89 -11.49
C HIS A 110 23.60 0.35 -11.07
N LEU A 111 22.90 1.32 -10.45
CA LEU A 111 23.53 2.57 -10.04
C LEU A 111 24.47 2.34 -8.85
N PRO A 112 25.73 2.81 -8.91
CA PRO A 112 26.64 2.79 -7.77
C PRO A 112 26.06 3.58 -6.59
N MET A 113 26.37 3.14 -5.36
CA MET A 113 25.86 3.76 -4.13
C MET A 113 26.12 5.27 -4.05
N LEU A 114 27.30 5.72 -4.50
CA LEU A 114 27.67 7.14 -4.55
C LEU A 114 26.74 7.99 -5.43
N VAL A 115 26.12 7.38 -6.44
CA VAL A 115 25.15 8.03 -7.35
C VAL A 115 23.74 7.93 -6.80
N ARG A 116 23.39 6.79 -6.17
CA ARG A 116 22.04 6.56 -5.64
C ARG A 116 21.66 7.58 -4.56
N ILE A 117 22.53 7.82 -3.59
CA ILE A 117 22.25 8.72 -2.47
C ILE A 117 21.81 10.11 -2.92
N PRO A 118 22.55 10.84 -3.78
CA PRO A 118 22.11 12.16 -4.24
C PRO A 118 20.86 12.09 -5.13
N VAL A 119 20.71 11.05 -5.96
CA VAL A 119 19.52 10.87 -6.81
C VAL A 119 18.27 10.65 -5.97
N GLU A 120 18.32 9.78 -4.97
CA GLU A 120 17.21 9.54 -4.04
C GLU A 120 16.85 10.77 -3.22
N GLY A 121 17.88 11.53 -2.79
CA GLY A 121 17.69 12.82 -2.15
C GLY A 121 16.92 13.80 -3.03
N ALA A 122 17.31 13.92 -4.29
CA ALA A 122 16.61 14.77 -5.27
C ALA A 122 15.19 14.29 -5.52
N LEU A 123 14.98 12.99 -5.72
CA LEU A 123 13.65 12.38 -5.89
C LEU A 123 12.76 12.64 -4.67
N SER A 124 13.31 12.56 -3.46
CA SER A 124 12.57 12.84 -2.23
C SER A 124 12.12 14.29 -2.14
N VAL A 125 12.97 15.24 -2.57
CA VAL A 125 12.61 16.66 -2.64
C VAL A 125 11.55 16.91 -3.72
N ILE A 126 11.70 16.33 -4.91
CA ILE A 126 10.70 16.41 -5.98
C ILE A 126 9.37 15.86 -5.49
N ASN A 127 9.36 14.69 -4.85
CA ASN A 127 8.16 14.10 -4.28
C ASN A 127 7.53 15.00 -3.20
N ARG A 128 8.35 15.68 -2.38
CA ARG A 128 7.85 16.64 -1.39
C ARG A 128 7.13 17.82 -2.04
N VAL A 129 7.63 18.31 -3.17
CA VAL A 129 6.97 19.39 -3.92
C VAL A 129 5.70 18.89 -4.60
N ALA A 130 5.76 17.73 -5.27
CA ALA A 130 4.64 17.19 -6.04
C ALA A 130 3.51 16.60 -5.16
N ASN A 131 3.87 15.83 -4.14
CA ASN A 131 2.94 15.04 -3.32
C ASN A 131 2.78 15.52 -1.87
N GLY A 132 3.58 16.50 -1.44
CA GLY A 132 3.51 17.07 -0.10
C GLY A 132 4.22 16.27 1.00
N PHE A 133 4.98 15.21 0.66
CA PHE A 133 5.71 14.39 1.65
C PHE A 133 7.07 13.91 1.10
N PHE A 134 8.03 13.67 2.00
CA PHE A 134 9.30 13.05 1.65
C PHE A 134 9.15 11.53 1.51
N THR A 135 9.93 10.89 0.63
CA THR A 135 9.85 9.44 0.36
C THR A 135 10.00 8.60 1.63
N GLN A 136 10.80 9.04 2.59
CA GLN A 136 11.01 8.39 3.88
C GLN A 136 9.75 8.37 4.76
N SER A 137 8.77 9.24 4.50
CA SER A 137 7.51 9.26 5.25
C SER A 137 6.62 8.06 4.91
N ALA A 138 6.66 7.59 3.67
CA ALA A 138 5.86 6.47 3.18
C ALA A 138 6.47 5.14 3.62
N SER A 139 6.11 4.67 4.81
CA SER A 139 6.65 3.46 5.43
C SER A 139 5.53 2.54 5.93
N SER A 140 5.47 1.34 5.36
CA SER A 140 4.58 0.26 5.81
C SER A 140 4.99 -0.23 7.19
N THR A 141 6.28 -0.46 7.42
CA THR A 141 6.79 -0.92 8.72
C THR A 141 6.42 0.04 9.85
N ARG A 142 6.59 1.36 9.65
CA ARG A 142 6.22 2.34 10.65
C ARG A 142 4.71 2.37 10.92
N ALA A 143 3.89 2.19 9.89
CA ALA A 143 2.43 2.13 10.06
C ALA A 143 2.00 0.85 10.79
N LEU A 144 2.66 -0.28 10.51
CA LEU A 144 2.35 -1.58 11.11
C LEU A 144 2.59 -1.63 12.62
N HIS A 145 3.50 -0.82 13.17
CA HIS A 145 3.65 -0.68 14.63
C HIS A 145 2.36 -0.17 15.33
N HIS A 146 1.45 0.43 14.57
CA HIS A 146 0.16 0.91 15.06
C HIS A 146 -1.01 0.07 14.56
N ASN A 147 -0.73 -1.07 13.93
CA ASN A 147 -1.78 -1.99 13.49
C ASN A 147 -2.31 -2.80 14.66
N HIS A 148 -3.63 -2.86 14.81
CA HIS A 148 -4.33 -3.68 15.79
C HIS A 148 -5.38 -4.59 15.14
N ARG A 149 -5.24 -4.82 13.82
CA ARG A 149 -6.16 -5.64 13.03
C ARG A 149 -5.45 -6.91 12.55
N PRO A 150 -6.16 -8.02 12.42
CA PRO A 150 -5.65 -9.18 11.72
C PRO A 150 -5.11 -8.78 10.34
N LEU A 151 -3.88 -9.19 10.05
CA LEU A 151 -3.19 -8.89 8.80
C LEU A 151 -2.62 -10.17 8.21
N LEU A 152 -3.01 -10.47 6.97
CA LEU A 152 -2.37 -11.50 6.16
C LEU A 152 -1.35 -10.84 5.24
N LEU A 153 -0.11 -11.31 5.31
CA LEU A 153 0.96 -10.92 4.41
C LEU A 153 1.23 -12.07 3.44
N ILE A 154 1.18 -11.78 2.16
CA ILE A 154 1.48 -12.70 1.06
C ILE A 154 2.67 -12.16 0.29
N HIS A 155 3.60 -13.03 -0.16
CA HIS A 155 4.74 -12.60 -0.95
C HIS A 155 5.33 -13.76 -1.74
N GLY A 156 5.72 -13.52 -2.98
CA GLY A 156 6.45 -14.48 -3.79
C GLY A 156 7.86 -14.72 -3.25
N ALA A 157 8.26 -15.98 -3.09
CA ALA A 157 9.60 -16.31 -2.58
C ALA A 157 10.74 -15.88 -3.53
N ALA A 158 10.44 -15.72 -4.82
CA ALA A 158 11.38 -15.32 -5.85
C ALA A 158 10.97 -13.95 -6.48
N ASP A 159 10.32 -13.09 -5.70
CA ASP A 159 9.97 -11.75 -6.15
C ASP A 159 11.24 -10.89 -6.21
N ASP A 160 11.62 -10.52 -7.42
CA ASP A 160 12.80 -9.71 -7.74
C ASP A 160 12.44 -8.22 -7.97
N PHE A 161 11.17 -7.89 -8.01
CA PHE A 161 10.70 -6.52 -8.09
C PHE A 161 10.54 -5.89 -6.70
N VAL A 162 9.70 -6.50 -5.84
CA VAL A 162 9.65 -6.17 -4.41
C VAL A 162 10.35 -7.30 -3.65
N PRO A 163 11.59 -7.13 -3.18
CA PRO A 163 12.36 -8.24 -2.66
C PRO A 163 11.70 -8.89 -1.43
N THR A 164 11.68 -10.22 -1.39
CA THR A 164 11.03 -11.03 -0.33
C THR A 164 11.48 -10.63 1.09
N LYS A 165 12.71 -10.10 1.26
CA LYS A 165 13.16 -9.57 2.56
C LYS A 165 12.20 -8.53 3.14
N MET A 166 11.46 -7.80 2.30
CA MET A 166 10.54 -6.74 2.75
C MET A 166 9.31 -7.29 3.45
N VAL A 167 8.79 -8.47 3.08
CA VAL A 167 7.67 -9.06 3.81
C VAL A 167 8.09 -9.45 5.23
N TRP A 168 9.32 -9.93 5.42
CA TRP A 168 9.84 -10.22 6.76
C TRP A 168 10.04 -8.97 7.62
N GLN A 169 10.42 -7.84 7.00
CA GLN A 169 10.46 -6.55 7.70
C GLN A 169 9.06 -6.11 8.13
N ASN A 170 8.08 -6.25 7.23
CA ASN A 170 6.67 -5.94 7.52
C ASN A 170 6.10 -6.86 8.61
N TYR A 171 6.37 -8.17 8.52
CA TYR A 171 5.91 -9.14 9.53
C TYR A 171 6.44 -8.82 10.93
N ARG A 172 7.73 -8.49 11.06
CA ARG A 172 8.33 -8.13 12.34
C ARG A 172 7.82 -6.81 12.92
N ALA A 173 7.30 -5.94 12.07
CA ALA A 173 6.78 -4.63 12.47
C ALA A 173 5.31 -4.66 12.90
N THR A 174 4.56 -5.72 12.57
CA THR A 174 3.16 -5.83 12.99
C THR A 174 3.03 -6.36 14.40
N GLN A 175 2.02 -5.85 15.11
CA GLN A 175 1.64 -6.31 16.46
C GLN A 175 0.26 -6.98 16.44
N GLY A 176 -0.40 -7.01 15.30
CA GLY A 176 -1.74 -7.60 15.10
C GLY A 176 -1.75 -8.97 14.47
#